data_05fefcb083ac0d1516157bd40ffcd8e2
#
_entry.id   05fefcb083ac0d1516157bd40ffcd8e2
#
_cell.length_a   1.000
_cell.length_b   1.000
_cell.length_c   1.000
_cell.angle_alpha   90.00
_cell.angle_beta   90.00
_cell.angle_gamma   90.00
#
_symmetry.space_group_name_H-M   'P 1'
#
loop_
_entity.id
_entity.type
_entity.pdbx_description
1 polymer ?
#
loop_
_entity_poly.entity_id
_entity_poly.type
_entity_poly.pdbx_seq_one_letter_code
_entity_poly.pdbx_strand_id
1 'polypeptide(L)'
;MMTQTPFILGAALSAALIATPALAQTELSLWYHGAGNKVEREILTGIIDDFNGSQSDWKVVLEEFPQAAYNDSVTAAALSNSLPDILDMDGPNMPNWAWSGYLQPLKLPEEKIANFLPGAIGKWQGELYSVGLWDAAVAIYARRSVLEEHDIRVPTLEKPWTGDEFTAALEKLKASGKFDYAIDVGMADKTEWYTYAFSPFLQSFGGDLIDRDSYTTAEGVLNGDAAVKFGEWWQALFAKELAPGSSQSPSDHETGFLDGKYALQWMGNWVAVPALEKFGDDLLFLPAPVFGNGPKIGAASWQLGISAKSEHPDGAAAFIEFAIQDKYLAEFSDAIGLIPATSTAAEMTKNYKSGGPLAVFFELSEKQATLRPVTPAYAFISPTFMKAVADIADGADVIDTLDTAVDAINADIERNNGYGFEAQ
;
A
#
# COMPACT_ATOMS: atom_id res chain seq x y z
N MET A 1 -36.61 8.08 -95.37
CA MET A 1 -37.23 7.99 -94.03
C MET A 1 -36.11 7.67 -93.06
N MET A 2 -35.53 8.65 -92.42
CA MET A 2 -34.45 8.51 -91.42
C MET A 2 -35.07 8.67 -90.04
N THR A 3 -34.99 7.65 -89.20
CA THR A 3 -35.43 7.63 -87.80
C THR A 3 -34.23 8.03 -86.94
N GLN A 4 -34.34 9.17 -86.23
CA GLN A 4 -33.39 9.63 -85.21
C GLN A 4 -33.75 8.99 -83.88
N THR A 5 -32.76 8.35 -83.23
CA THR A 5 -32.85 7.85 -81.85
C THR A 5 -32.21 8.89 -80.90
N PRO A 6 -32.85 9.26 -79.79
CA PRO A 6 -32.24 10.22 -78.85
C PRO A 6 -31.28 9.50 -77.87
N PHE A 7 -30.09 10.04 -77.71
CA PHE A 7 -29.14 9.67 -76.70
C PHE A 7 -29.57 10.28 -75.33
N ILE A 8 -29.79 9.43 -74.33
CA ILE A 8 -30.00 9.86 -72.93
C ILE A 8 -28.62 9.89 -72.29
N LEU A 9 -28.15 11.09 -71.93
CA LEU A 9 -26.96 11.29 -71.07
C LEU A 9 -27.35 11.04 -69.60
N GLY A 10 -26.92 9.91 -69.02
CA GLY A 10 -27.01 9.64 -67.59
C GLY A 10 -25.91 10.39 -66.85
N ALA A 11 -26.27 11.38 -66.05
CA ALA A 11 -25.37 12.03 -65.10
C ALA A 11 -25.16 11.12 -63.88
N ALA A 12 -23.99 10.48 -63.76
CA ALA A 12 -23.58 9.79 -62.55
C ALA A 12 -23.15 10.79 -61.49
N LEU A 13 -23.96 10.94 -60.45
CA LEU A 13 -23.61 11.74 -59.25
C LEU A 13 -22.63 10.89 -58.42
N SER A 14 -21.33 11.19 -58.48
CA SER A 14 -20.32 10.63 -57.60
C SER A 14 -20.42 11.31 -56.22
N ALA A 15 -21.03 10.66 -55.26
CA ALA A 15 -20.97 11.07 -53.84
C ALA A 15 -19.54 10.84 -53.32
N ALA A 16 -18.74 11.87 -53.24
CA ALA A 16 -17.45 11.86 -52.55
C ALA A 16 -17.74 11.71 -51.02
N LEU A 17 -17.50 10.54 -50.49
CA LEU A 17 -17.41 10.31 -49.04
C LEU A 17 -16.20 11.13 -48.56
N ILE A 18 -16.45 12.26 -47.92
CA ILE A 18 -15.44 12.99 -47.16
C ILE A 18 -15.15 12.17 -45.94
N ALA A 19 -14.13 11.31 -45.98
CA ALA A 19 -13.56 10.68 -44.79
C ALA A 19 -12.94 11.82 -43.97
N THR A 20 -13.60 12.21 -42.88
CA THR A 20 -12.97 13.03 -41.82
C THR A 20 -11.75 12.25 -41.33
N PRO A 21 -10.54 12.82 -41.32
CA PRO A 21 -9.41 12.15 -40.69
C PRO A 21 -9.81 11.87 -39.22
N ALA A 22 -9.83 10.63 -38.81
CA ALA A 22 -9.87 10.29 -37.42
C ALA A 22 -8.59 10.90 -36.83
N LEU A 23 -8.71 11.93 -35.99
CA LEU A 23 -7.60 12.42 -35.21
C LEU A 23 -7.11 11.24 -34.37
N ALA A 24 -5.83 10.91 -34.47
CA ALA A 24 -5.24 9.91 -33.62
C ALA A 24 -5.38 10.36 -32.14
N GLN A 25 -5.78 9.45 -31.28
CA GLN A 25 -5.82 9.73 -29.83
C GLN A 25 -4.44 10.18 -29.36
N THR A 26 -4.39 11.15 -28.46
CA THR A 26 -3.15 11.55 -27.80
C THR A 26 -2.72 10.49 -26.82
N GLU A 27 -1.51 9.97 -26.95
CA GLU A 27 -0.98 8.94 -26.04
C GLU A 27 -0.60 9.55 -24.68
N LEU A 28 -0.94 8.83 -23.60
CA LEU A 28 -0.61 9.10 -22.21
C LEU A 28 0.18 7.91 -21.68
N SER A 29 1.40 8.13 -21.23
CA SER A 29 2.23 7.09 -20.63
C SER A 29 1.86 6.87 -19.16
N LEU A 30 1.62 5.61 -18.75
CA LEU A 30 1.41 5.19 -17.36
C LEU A 30 2.52 4.25 -16.95
N TRP A 31 3.27 4.61 -15.92
CA TRP A 31 4.23 3.74 -15.27
C TRP A 31 3.61 3.07 -14.04
N TYR A 32 3.82 1.75 -13.93
CA TYR A 32 3.20 0.91 -12.90
C TYR A 32 4.20 -0.09 -12.31
N HIS A 33 4.11 -0.36 -11.00
CA HIS A 33 5.05 -1.20 -10.25
C HIS A 33 4.87 -2.71 -10.42
N GLY A 34 3.79 -3.17 -11.06
CA GLY A 34 3.28 -4.53 -11.03
C GLY A 34 3.97 -5.53 -11.97
N ALA A 35 5.17 -5.24 -12.52
CA ALA A 35 5.84 -6.17 -13.42
C ALA A 35 6.06 -7.54 -12.76
N GLY A 36 5.53 -8.59 -13.41
CA GLY A 36 5.55 -9.96 -12.90
C GLY A 36 4.27 -10.42 -12.22
N ASN A 37 3.40 -9.53 -11.78
CA ASN A 37 2.06 -9.87 -11.30
C ASN A 37 1.06 -9.95 -12.46
N LYS A 38 0.87 -11.16 -12.99
CA LYS A 38 0.03 -11.36 -14.15
C LYS A 38 -1.43 -10.96 -13.94
N VAL A 39 -2.00 -11.27 -12.77
CA VAL A 39 -3.42 -11.00 -12.47
C VAL A 39 -3.67 -9.50 -12.37
N GLU A 40 -2.83 -8.80 -11.63
CA GLU A 40 -2.90 -7.36 -11.47
C GLU A 40 -2.78 -6.62 -12.80
N ARG A 41 -1.82 -7.04 -13.65
CA ARG A 41 -1.65 -6.51 -15.00
C ARG A 41 -2.88 -6.72 -15.88
N GLU A 42 -3.49 -7.92 -15.86
CA GLU A 42 -4.66 -8.23 -16.67
C GLU A 42 -5.85 -7.32 -16.30
N ILE A 43 -6.10 -7.09 -15.03
CA ILE A 43 -7.17 -6.18 -14.58
C ILE A 43 -6.85 -4.73 -14.95
N LEU A 44 -5.65 -4.23 -14.67
CA LEU A 44 -5.27 -2.87 -15.02
C LEU A 44 -5.34 -2.64 -16.54
N THR A 45 -4.90 -3.60 -17.35
CA THR A 45 -5.01 -3.54 -18.80
C THR A 45 -6.49 -3.47 -19.22
N GLY A 46 -7.38 -4.24 -18.57
CA GLY A 46 -8.83 -4.19 -18.85
C GLY A 46 -9.41 -2.79 -18.59
N ILE A 47 -9.03 -2.15 -17.47
CA ILE A 47 -9.44 -0.77 -17.14
C ILE A 47 -8.94 0.23 -18.20
N ILE A 48 -7.68 0.07 -18.64
CA ILE A 48 -7.06 0.90 -19.67
C ILE A 48 -7.78 0.71 -21.02
N ASP A 49 -8.08 -0.52 -21.41
CA ASP A 49 -8.77 -0.81 -22.66
C ASP A 49 -10.20 -0.25 -22.66
N ASP A 50 -10.92 -0.36 -21.54
CA ASP A 50 -12.24 0.23 -21.36
C ASP A 50 -12.18 1.77 -21.47
N PHE A 51 -11.19 2.41 -20.84
CA PHE A 51 -10.98 3.85 -20.96
C PHE A 51 -10.68 4.25 -22.41
N ASN A 52 -9.69 3.60 -23.02
CA ASN A 52 -9.27 3.88 -24.40
C ASN A 52 -10.41 3.68 -25.41
N GLY A 53 -11.29 2.70 -25.16
CA GLY A 53 -12.46 2.44 -25.99
C GLY A 53 -13.66 3.36 -25.74
N SER A 54 -13.74 4.03 -24.58
CA SER A 54 -14.89 4.83 -24.18
C SER A 54 -14.91 6.25 -24.77
N GLN A 55 -13.79 6.73 -25.27
CA GLN A 55 -13.61 8.08 -25.80
C GLN A 55 -12.58 8.09 -26.93
N SER A 56 -12.37 9.23 -27.62
CA SER A 56 -11.53 9.36 -28.83
C SER A 56 -10.33 10.31 -28.66
N ASP A 57 -10.18 10.93 -27.51
CA ASP A 57 -9.20 12.02 -27.30
C ASP A 57 -7.87 11.47 -26.76
N TRP A 58 -7.93 10.50 -25.85
CA TRP A 58 -6.79 9.96 -25.10
C TRP A 58 -6.59 8.48 -25.29
N LYS A 59 -5.33 8.04 -25.24
CA LYS A 59 -4.95 6.62 -25.24
C LYS A 59 -3.87 6.37 -24.17
N VAL A 60 -4.24 5.72 -23.08
CA VAL A 60 -3.28 5.31 -22.06
C VAL A 60 -2.48 4.12 -22.55
N VAL A 61 -1.15 4.19 -22.35
CA VAL A 61 -0.17 3.13 -22.66
C VAL A 61 0.57 2.77 -21.39
N LEU A 62 0.46 1.48 -20.99
CA LEU A 62 1.06 0.94 -19.78
C LEU A 62 2.52 0.54 -20.00
N GLU A 63 3.40 0.94 -19.08
CA GLU A 63 4.76 0.44 -18.94
C GLU A 63 4.95 -0.07 -17.51
N GLU A 64 5.42 -1.30 -17.35
CA GLU A 64 5.53 -1.95 -16.05
C GLU A 64 6.99 -2.10 -15.61
N PHE A 65 7.23 -1.93 -14.33
CA PHE A 65 8.52 -2.07 -13.68
C PHE A 65 8.46 -3.08 -12.53
N PRO A 66 9.53 -3.80 -12.21
CA PRO A 66 9.63 -4.56 -10.98
C PRO A 66 9.51 -3.63 -9.77
N GLN A 67 8.67 -3.97 -8.80
CA GLN A 67 8.40 -3.14 -7.61
C GLN A 67 9.70 -2.72 -6.89
N ALA A 68 10.66 -3.62 -6.73
CA ALA A 68 11.93 -3.34 -6.05
C ALA A 68 12.80 -2.29 -6.76
N ALA A 69 12.62 -2.08 -8.08
CA ALA A 69 13.39 -1.11 -8.87
C ALA A 69 12.59 0.15 -9.24
N TYR A 70 11.31 0.22 -8.87
CA TYR A 70 10.39 1.23 -9.35
C TYR A 70 10.79 2.64 -8.90
N ASN A 71 10.99 2.85 -7.60
CA ASN A 71 11.35 4.17 -7.05
C ASN A 71 12.67 4.71 -7.61
N ASP A 72 13.67 3.83 -7.83
CA ASP A 72 14.94 4.21 -8.45
C ASP A 72 14.75 4.61 -9.92
N SER A 73 13.88 3.89 -10.64
CA SER A 73 13.53 4.21 -12.03
C SER A 73 12.86 5.58 -12.14
N VAL A 74 11.89 5.89 -11.26
CA VAL A 74 11.23 7.20 -11.21
C VAL A 74 12.24 8.31 -10.89
N THR A 75 13.12 8.09 -9.91
CA THR A 75 14.17 9.06 -9.55
C THR A 75 15.12 9.33 -10.73
N ALA A 76 15.56 8.29 -11.43
CA ALA A 76 16.42 8.43 -12.61
C ALA A 76 15.71 9.18 -13.75
N ALA A 77 14.44 8.89 -13.99
CA ALA A 77 13.63 9.58 -14.99
C ALA A 77 13.41 11.05 -14.63
N ALA A 78 13.17 11.37 -13.36
CA ALA A 78 13.05 12.73 -12.89
C ALA A 78 14.32 13.56 -13.16
N LEU A 79 15.50 12.98 -12.85
CA LEU A 79 16.81 13.60 -13.12
C LEU A 79 17.08 13.81 -14.61
N SER A 80 16.60 12.91 -15.47
CA SER A 80 16.73 13.00 -16.93
C SER A 80 15.60 13.75 -17.62
N ASN A 81 14.63 14.27 -16.85
CA ASN A 81 13.45 14.97 -17.34
C ASN A 81 12.59 14.12 -18.30
N SER A 82 12.46 12.81 -18.01
CA SER A 82 11.75 11.80 -18.80
C SER A 82 10.67 11.05 -18.02
N LEU A 83 10.06 11.71 -17.02
CA LEU A 83 8.92 11.14 -16.29
C LEU A 83 7.73 10.90 -17.24
N PRO A 84 6.93 9.85 -17.03
CA PRO A 84 5.71 9.60 -17.79
C PRO A 84 4.62 10.63 -17.48
N ASP A 85 3.41 10.48 -18.06
CA ASP A 85 2.27 11.34 -17.75
C ASP A 85 1.64 10.96 -16.40
N ILE A 86 1.49 9.66 -16.14
CA ILE A 86 0.88 9.13 -14.93
C ILE A 86 1.89 8.24 -14.22
N LEU A 87 2.05 8.48 -12.92
CA LEU A 87 2.89 7.70 -12.02
C LEU A 87 2.02 6.94 -11.04
N ASP A 88 2.33 5.68 -10.87
CA ASP A 88 1.93 4.90 -9.73
C ASP A 88 2.97 5.06 -8.61
N MET A 89 2.57 5.04 -7.34
CA MET A 89 3.49 5.21 -6.22
C MET A 89 2.96 4.59 -4.93
N ASP A 90 3.82 4.01 -4.12
CA ASP A 90 3.45 3.72 -2.73
C ASP A 90 3.19 5.04 -2.00
N GLY A 91 1.99 5.17 -1.40
CA GLY A 91 1.45 6.41 -0.87
C GLY A 91 2.39 7.26 -0.01
N PRO A 92 3.21 6.69 0.89
CA PRO A 92 4.14 7.48 1.71
C PRO A 92 5.28 8.13 0.91
N ASN A 93 5.53 7.75 -0.34
CA ASN A 93 6.48 8.44 -1.21
C ASN A 93 5.91 9.72 -1.83
N MET A 94 4.57 9.84 -1.88
CA MET A 94 3.90 10.98 -2.50
C MET A 94 4.36 12.34 -1.97
N PRO A 95 4.50 12.58 -0.64
CA PRO A 95 4.95 13.89 -0.15
C PRO A 95 6.36 14.26 -0.64
N ASN A 96 7.27 13.28 -0.69
CA ASN A 96 8.62 13.51 -1.22
C ASN A 96 8.61 13.83 -2.70
N TRP A 97 7.82 13.10 -3.49
CA TRP A 97 7.71 13.34 -4.93
C TRP A 97 7.01 14.65 -5.26
N ALA A 98 6.01 15.06 -4.47
CA ALA A 98 5.38 16.38 -4.61
C ALA A 98 6.37 17.51 -4.26
N TRP A 99 7.08 17.40 -3.13
CA TRP A 99 8.09 18.35 -2.70
C TRP A 99 9.25 18.47 -3.69
N SER A 100 9.69 17.34 -4.27
CA SER A 100 10.75 17.29 -5.29
C SER A 100 10.31 17.79 -6.66
N GLY A 101 9.03 18.13 -6.86
CA GLY A 101 8.49 18.59 -8.13
C GLY A 101 8.35 17.49 -9.18
N TYR A 102 8.19 16.23 -8.76
CA TYR A 102 7.89 15.11 -9.67
C TYR A 102 6.40 15.02 -9.98
N LEU A 103 5.54 15.46 -9.05
CA LEU A 103 4.10 15.45 -9.17
C LEU A 103 3.52 16.87 -9.29
N GLN A 104 2.38 16.97 -9.92
CA GLN A 104 1.52 18.14 -9.87
C GLN A 104 0.19 17.79 -9.16
N PRO A 105 -0.52 18.79 -8.59
CA PRO A 105 -1.80 18.55 -7.93
C PRO A 105 -2.80 17.88 -8.87
N LEU A 106 -3.43 16.81 -8.36
CA LEU A 106 -4.50 16.08 -9.04
C LEU A 106 -5.84 16.78 -8.81
N LYS A 107 -6.44 17.29 -9.88
CA LYS A 107 -7.73 18.00 -9.82
C LYS A 107 -8.86 17.02 -10.01
N LEU A 108 -9.41 16.51 -8.90
CA LEU A 108 -10.64 15.73 -8.89
C LEU A 108 -11.70 16.44 -8.06
N PRO A 109 -13.00 16.33 -8.43
CA PRO A 109 -14.10 16.78 -7.58
C PRO A 109 -14.07 16.08 -6.22
N GLU A 110 -14.23 16.84 -5.13
CA GLU A 110 -14.15 16.28 -3.77
C GLU A 110 -15.15 15.14 -3.53
N GLU A 111 -16.33 15.22 -4.13
CA GLU A 111 -17.36 14.17 -4.07
C GLU A 111 -16.91 12.82 -4.66
N LYS A 112 -15.91 12.81 -5.54
CA LYS A 112 -15.36 11.57 -6.13
C LYS A 112 -14.50 10.77 -5.17
N ILE A 113 -13.94 11.44 -4.18
CA ILE A 113 -13.02 10.83 -3.21
C ILE A 113 -13.55 10.83 -1.77
N ALA A 114 -14.77 11.37 -1.54
CA ALA A 114 -15.34 11.55 -0.20
C ALA A 114 -15.52 10.25 0.59
N ASN A 115 -15.69 9.12 -0.10
CA ASN A 115 -15.93 7.80 0.51
C ASN A 115 -14.69 6.89 0.46
N PHE A 116 -13.55 7.43 0.10
CA PHE A 116 -12.30 6.66 0.04
C PHE A 116 -11.74 6.40 1.44
N LEU A 117 -11.16 5.23 1.62
CA LEU A 117 -10.34 4.95 2.79
C LEU A 117 -9.17 5.94 2.86
N PRO A 118 -8.78 6.39 4.07
CA PRO A 118 -7.67 7.34 4.22
C PRO A 118 -6.37 6.89 3.58
N GLY A 119 -6.08 5.57 3.60
CA GLY A 119 -4.90 4.98 2.99
C GLY A 119 -4.84 5.09 1.46
N ALA A 120 -5.98 5.31 0.81
CA ALA A 120 -6.09 5.43 -0.64
C ALA A 120 -6.11 6.89 -1.13
N ILE A 121 -5.82 7.87 -0.28
CA ILE A 121 -5.79 9.31 -0.63
C ILE A 121 -4.43 9.91 -0.27
N GLY A 122 -3.76 10.49 -1.26
CA GLY A 122 -2.51 11.21 -1.06
C GLY A 122 -2.72 12.73 -1.08
N LYS A 123 -2.71 13.35 0.11
CA LYS A 123 -2.75 14.81 0.27
C LYS A 123 -1.48 15.32 0.95
N TRP A 124 -0.93 16.43 0.44
CA TRP A 124 0.19 17.11 1.04
C TRP A 124 0.00 18.62 0.93
N GLN A 125 0.25 19.34 2.04
CA GLN A 125 0.00 20.80 2.14
C GLN A 125 -1.40 21.23 1.69
N GLY A 126 -2.42 20.41 1.96
CA GLY A 126 -3.82 20.69 1.64
C GLY A 126 -4.25 20.34 0.22
N GLU A 127 -3.32 20.05 -0.70
CA GLU A 127 -3.60 19.69 -2.08
C GLU A 127 -3.64 18.16 -2.25
N LEU A 128 -4.52 17.68 -3.14
CA LEU A 128 -4.58 16.28 -3.56
C LEU A 128 -3.51 16.03 -4.64
N TYR A 129 -2.71 14.97 -4.49
CA TYR A 129 -1.70 14.57 -5.47
C TYR A 129 -1.92 13.18 -6.05
N SER A 130 -2.56 12.30 -5.28
CA SER A 130 -2.75 10.91 -5.72
C SER A 130 -3.97 10.26 -5.11
N VAL A 131 -4.47 9.21 -5.78
CA VAL A 131 -5.55 8.33 -5.29
C VAL A 131 -5.23 6.88 -5.63
N GLY A 132 -5.55 5.95 -4.71
CA GLY A 132 -5.37 4.52 -4.88
C GLY A 132 -6.64 3.83 -5.36
N LEU A 133 -6.46 2.72 -6.09
CA LEU A 133 -7.57 1.86 -6.50
C LEU A 133 -7.98 0.90 -5.37
N TRP A 134 -7.09 0.67 -4.42
CA TRP A 134 -7.23 -0.29 -3.33
C TRP A 134 -6.45 0.19 -2.10
N ASP A 135 -6.75 -0.41 -0.96
CA ASP A 135 -5.98 -0.28 0.27
C ASP A 135 -5.44 -1.66 0.68
N ALA A 136 -4.46 -1.67 1.57
CA ALA A 136 -3.91 -2.87 2.15
C ALA A 136 -3.82 -2.72 3.68
N ALA A 137 -4.06 -3.80 4.40
CA ALA A 137 -4.03 -3.82 5.85
C ALA A 137 -3.38 -5.08 6.37
N VAL A 138 -2.68 -4.95 7.50
CA VAL A 138 -2.02 -6.05 8.19
C VAL A 138 -2.92 -6.62 9.29
N ALA A 139 -2.90 -7.93 9.47
CA ALA A 139 -3.57 -8.62 10.56
C ALA A 139 -2.72 -9.76 11.12
N ILE A 140 -3.07 -10.29 12.29
CA ILE A 140 -2.53 -11.55 12.75
C ILE A 140 -3.37 -12.69 12.17
N TYR A 141 -2.73 -13.52 11.35
CA TYR A 141 -3.30 -14.77 10.87
C TYR A 141 -3.14 -15.84 11.94
N ALA A 142 -4.19 -16.57 12.23
CA ALA A 142 -4.21 -17.65 13.21
C ALA A 142 -5.14 -18.78 12.78
N ARG A 143 -4.96 -19.96 13.32
CA ARG A 143 -5.96 -21.02 13.23
C ARG A 143 -6.71 -21.14 14.56
N ARG A 144 -8.04 -21.17 14.47
CA ARG A 144 -8.93 -21.33 15.64
C ARG A 144 -8.57 -22.56 16.44
N SER A 145 -8.40 -23.70 15.77
CA SER A 145 -8.02 -24.97 16.38
C SER A 145 -6.72 -24.89 17.17
N VAL A 146 -5.73 -24.11 16.67
CA VAL A 146 -4.45 -23.90 17.37
C VAL A 146 -4.64 -23.09 18.65
N LEU A 147 -5.42 -22.02 18.60
CA LEU A 147 -5.67 -21.19 19.79
C LEU A 147 -6.44 -21.98 20.84
N GLU A 148 -7.48 -22.72 20.44
CA GLU A 148 -8.30 -23.55 21.32
C GLU A 148 -7.47 -24.67 21.96
N GLU A 149 -6.65 -25.38 21.19
CA GLU A 149 -5.78 -26.46 21.70
C GLU A 149 -4.82 -25.98 22.79
N HIS A 150 -4.41 -24.71 22.73
CA HIS A 150 -3.49 -24.12 23.69
C HIS A 150 -4.19 -23.21 24.71
N ASP A 151 -5.51 -23.29 24.88
CA ASP A 151 -6.31 -22.42 25.75
C ASP A 151 -5.92 -20.93 25.60
N ILE A 152 -5.77 -20.45 24.39
CA ILE A 152 -5.50 -19.05 24.07
C ILE A 152 -6.80 -18.40 23.65
N ARG A 153 -7.14 -17.29 24.29
CA ARG A 153 -8.35 -16.51 23.97
C ARG A 153 -8.27 -15.99 22.54
N VAL A 154 -9.33 -16.16 21.76
CA VAL A 154 -9.49 -15.48 20.46
C VAL A 154 -9.79 -13.99 20.72
N PRO A 155 -8.95 -13.05 20.25
CA PRO A 155 -9.22 -11.62 20.38
C PRO A 155 -10.28 -11.19 19.36
N THR A 156 -10.99 -10.09 19.67
CA THR A 156 -11.93 -9.43 18.76
C THR A 156 -11.57 -7.97 18.58
N LEU A 157 -12.20 -7.29 17.62
CA LEU A 157 -11.99 -5.86 17.42
C LEU A 157 -12.29 -5.02 18.66
N GLU A 158 -13.33 -5.41 19.44
CA GLU A 158 -13.74 -4.73 20.67
C GLU A 158 -12.86 -5.12 21.87
N LYS A 159 -12.24 -6.30 21.80
CA LYS A 159 -11.37 -6.83 22.86
C LYS A 159 -10.11 -7.48 22.26
N PRO A 160 -9.19 -6.67 21.71
CA PRO A 160 -7.91 -7.18 21.22
C PRO A 160 -7.09 -7.79 22.38
N TRP A 161 -6.02 -8.50 22.06
CA TRP A 161 -5.05 -8.88 23.09
C TRP A 161 -4.37 -7.65 23.67
N THR A 162 -4.11 -7.65 24.96
CA THR A 162 -3.09 -6.75 25.52
C THR A 162 -1.69 -7.24 25.11
N GLY A 163 -0.68 -6.38 25.22
CA GLY A 163 0.72 -6.79 24.97
C GLY A 163 1.17 -7.97 25.81
N ASP A 164 0.73 -8.02 27.10
CA ASP A 164 1.01 -9.14 28.00
C ASP A 164 0.30 -10.44 27.55
N GLU A 165 -0.99 -10.36 27.18
CA GLU A 165 -1.74 -11.51 26.65
C GLU A 165 -1.09 -12.02 25.36
N PHE A 166 -0.66 -11.13 24.46
CA PHE A 166 -0.01 -11.50 23.22
C PHE A 166 1.33 -12.18 23.48
N THR A 167 2.19 -11.58 24.30
CA THR A 167 3.49 -12.16 24.66
C THR A 167 3.33 -13.52 25.32
N ALA A 168 2.38 -13.67 26.26
CA ALA A 168 2.08 -14.95 26.91
C ALA A 168 1.56 -16.01 25.92
N ALA A 169 0.77 -15.59 24.92
CA ALA A 169 0.30 -16.49 23.86
C ALA A 169 1.49 -16.99 23.01
N LEU A 170 2.42 -16.11 22.63
CA LEU A 170 3.61 -16.49 21.88
C LEU A 170 4.49 -17.46 22.66
N GLU A 171 4.74 -17.19 23.95
CA GLU A 171 5.53 -18.07 24.80
C GLU A 171 4.87 -19.46 24.97
N LYS A 172 3.55 -19.51 25.11
CA LYS A 172 2.78 -20.73 25.19
C LYS A 172 2.85 -21.55 23.89
N LEU A 173 2.73 -20.90 22.75
CA LEU A 173 2.85 -21.54 21.44
C LEU A 173 4.26 -22.09 21.22
N LYS A 174 5.31 -21.34 21.54
CA LYS A 174 6.70 -21.79 21.46
C LYS A 174 6.96 -22.98 22.37
N ALA A 175 6.49 -22.93 23.60
CA ALA A 175 6.66 -24.00 24.59
C ALA A 175 5.97 -25.31 24.19
N SER A 176 4.98 -25.30 23.30
CA SER A 176 4.32 -26.48 22.76
C SER A 176 5.26 -27.41 21.99
N GLY A 177 6.32 -26.84 21.39
CA GLY A 177 7.26 -27.56 20.53
C GLY A 177 6.66 -28.06 19.21
N LYS A 178 5.46 -27.55 18.83
CA LYS A 178 4.75 -27.96 17.61
C LYS A 178 5.11 -27.11 16.41
N PHE A 179 5.69 -25.94 16.62
CA PHE A 179 6.01 -24.93 15.61
C PHE A 179 7.49 -24.57 15.69
N ASP A 180 8.10 -24.25 14.57
CA ASP A 180 9.46 -23.74 14.53
C ASP A 180 9.54 -22.42 15.31
N TYR A 181 8.54 -21.54 15.09
CA TYR A 181 8.37 -20.28 15.79
C TYR A 181 6.88 -20.03 16.12
N ALA A 182 6.65 -19.23 17.18
CA ALA A 182 5.30 -18.86 17.60
C ALA A 182 4.61 -17.94 16.59
N ILE A 183 5.36 -17.01 16.03
CA ILE A 183 4.88 -16.05 15.02
C ILE A 183 5.95 -15.79 13.98
N ASP A 184 5.52 -15.57 12.74
CA ASP A 184 6.33 -14.89 11.72
C ASP A 184 5.90 -13.44 11.61
N VAL A 185 6.84 -12.50 11.71
CA VAL A 185 6.60 -11.06 11.54
C VAL A 185 7.16 -10.51 10.23
N GLY A 186 7.82 -11.35 9.41
CA GLY A 186 8.31 -10.96 8.10
C GLY A 186 9.71 -10.34 8.07
N MET A 187 10.63 -10.75 8.96
CA MET A 187 12.01 -10.26 8.94
C MET A 187 12.79 -10.65 7.67
N ALA A 188 12.27 -11.55 6.86
CA ALA A 188 12.87 -11.90 5.56
C ALA A 188 12.64 -10.81 4.50
N ASP A 189 11.58 -10.03 4.60
CA ASP A 189 11.23 -8.97 3.67
C ASP A 189 11.93 -7.65 4.05
N LYS A 190 13.15 -7.47 3.56
CA LYS A 190 14.01 -6.29 3.83
C LYS A 190 13.67 -5.14 2.87
N THR A 191 12.39 -4.79 2.80
CA THR A 191 11.84 -3.70 1.99
C THR A 191 11.09 -2.70 2.85
N GLU A 192 10.19 -1.93 2.26
CA GLU A 192 9.25 -1.05 2.95
C GLU A 192 8.39 -1.79 4.01
N TRP A 193 8.33 -3.14 3.93
CA TRP A 193 7.64 -3.97 4.91
C TRP A 193 8.00 -3.61 6.36
N TYR A 194 9.29 -3.34 6.64
CA TYR A 194 9.72 -3.05 8.00
C TYR A 194 9.04 -1.81 8.57
N THR A 195 8.99 -0.72 7.82
CA THR A 195 8.33 0.49 8.29
C THR A 195 6.82 0.35 8.25
N TYR A 196 6.27 -0.24 7.20
CA TYR A 196 4.84 -0.51 7.04
C TYR A 196 4.27 -1.40 8.15
N ALA A 197 4.95 -2.52 8.47
CA ALA A 197 4.43 -3.54 9.37
C ALA A 197 4.91 -3.39 10.81
N PHE A 198 6.06 -2.77 11.07
CA PHE A 198 6.64 -2.73 12.43
C PHE A 198 6.46 -1.38 13.11
N SER A 199 6.38 -0.26 12.38
CA SER A 199 6.08 1.02 13.00
C SER A 199 4.72 1.04 13.74
N PRO A 200 3.68 0.29 13.35
CA PRO A 200 2.47 0.17 14.14
C PRO A 200 2.67 -0.40 15.54
N PHE A 201 3.61 -1.33 15.72
CA PHE A 201 3.94 -1.79 17.06
C PHE A 201 4.54 -0.65 17.89
N LEU A 202 5.55 0.09 17.36
CA LEU A 202 6.08 1.28 18.01
C LEU A 202 4.97 2.26 18.42
N GLN A 203 4.04 2.53 17.50
CA GLN A 203 2.92 3.45 17.73
C GLN A 203 1.91 2.91 18.76
N SER A 204 1.74 1.59 18.85
CA SER A 204 0.93 0.97 19.91
C SER A 204 1.57 1.10 21.30
N PHE A 205 2.90 1.20 21.40
CA PHE A 205 3.60 1.56 22.64
C PHE A 205 3.48 3.07 22.96
N GLY A 206 3.15 3.90 21.98
CA GLY A 206 3.03 5.35 22.12
C GLY A 206 4.22 6.13 21.55
N GLY A 207 5.16 5.49 20.88
CA GLY A 207 6.19 6.13 20.06
C GLY A 207 5.70 6.49 18.67
N ASP A 208 6.56 7.08 17.85
CA ASP A 208 6.32 7.27 16.41
C ASP A 208 7.66 7.43 15.66
N LEU A 209 7.60 7.47 14.35
CA LEU A 209 8.76 7.64 13.45
C LEU A 209 9.27 9.09 13.43
N ILE A 210 8.37 10.05 13.65
CA ILE A 210 8.61 11.48 13.66
C ILE A 210 7.49 12.14 14.46
N ASP A 211 7.75 13.29 15.09
CA ASP A 211 6.72 14.12 15.70
C ASP A 211 5.73 14.60 14.64
N ARG A 212 4.48 14.13 14.69
CA ARG A 212 3.45 14.43 13.69
C ARG A 212 2.82 15.81 13.84
N ASP A 213 3.06 16.49 14.96
CA ASP A 213 2.56 17.84 15.14
C ASP A 213 3.45 18.85 14.42
N SER A 214 4.77 18.63 14.42
CA SER A 214 5.73 19.54 13.79
C SER A 214 6.30 19.01 12.45
N TYR A 215 6.48 17.70 12.32
CA TYR A 215 7.23 17.04 11.23
C TYR A 215 8.70 17.51 11.12
N THR A 216 9.25 18.07 12.20
CA THR A 216 10.61 18.64 12.19
C THR A 216 11.62 17.88 13.05
N THR A 217 11.20 16.88 13.81
CA THR A 217 12.07 16.08 14.68
C THR A 217 11.54 14.68 14.93
N ALA A 218 12.43 13.71 15.09
CA ALA A 218 12.13 12.38 15.62
C ALA A 218 12.45 12.26 17.13
N GLU A 219 13.04 13.31 17.72
CA GLU A 219 13.43 13.36 19.15
C GLU A 219 12.22 13.18 20.06
N GLY A 220 12.36 12.32 21.07
CA GLY A 220 11.33 12.04 22.07
C GLY A 220 10.20 11.13 21.60
N VAL A 221 10.00 10.94 20.30
CA VAL A 221 8.97 10.03 19.77
C VAL A 221 9.57 8.71 19.26
N LEU A 222 10.78 8.74 18.68
CA LEU A 222 11.48 7.54 18.21
C LEU A 222 12.53 7.03 19.22
N ASN A 223 12.98 7.85 20.16
CA ASN A 223 13.92 7.48 21.23
C ASN A 223 13.41 7.75 22.66
N GLY A 224 12.15 8.18 22.81
CA GLY A 224 11.54 8.35 24.12
C GLY A 224 11.20 7.03 24.82
N ASP A 225 10.75 7.10 26.09
CA ASP A 225 10.45 5.93 26.93
C ASP A 225 9.55 4.87 26.24
N ALA A 226 8.59 5.31 25.41
CA ALA A 226 7.69 4.44 24.71
C ALA A 226 8.42 3.65 23.59
N ALA A 227 9.30 4.31 22.85
CA ALA A 227 10.11 3.69 21.82
C ALA A 227 11.17 2.72 22.40
N VAL A 228 11.77 3.08 23.54
CA VAL A 228 12.69 2.18 24.26
C VAL A 228 11.96 0.90 24.69
N LYS A 229 10.75 1.01 25.26
CA LYS A 229 9.93 -0.17 25.63
C LYS A 229 9.56 -1.02 24.42
N PHE A 230 9.24 -0.40 23.30
CA PHE A 230 9.04 -1.12 22.05
C PHE A 230 10.31 -1.86 21.64
N GLY A 231 11.47 -1.20 21.62
CA GLY A 231 12.75 -1.80 21.26
C GLY A 231 13.14 -2.97 22.16
N GLU A 232 12.94 -2.87 23.48
CA GLU A 232 13.18 -3.94 24.44
C GLU A 232 12.25 -5.15 24.19
N TRP A 233 10.97 -4.89 23.96
CA TRP A 233 10.00 -5.95 23.63
C TRP A 233 10.35 -6.59 22.28
N TRP A 234 10.69 -5.80 21.27
CA TRP A 234 11.09 -6.25 19.94
C TRP A 234 12.34 -7.13 20.01
N GLN A 235 13.37 -6.71 20.72
CA GLN A 235 14.59 -7.50 20.93
C GLN A 235 14.28 -8.82 21.65
N ALA A 236 13.43 -8.78 22.68
CA ALA A 236 13.05 -9.98 23.45
C ALA A 236 12.30 -11.01 22.60
N LEU A 237 11.56 -10.58 21.56
CA LEU A 237 10.84 -11.46 20.62
C LEU A 237 11.82 -12.44 19.93
N PHE A 238 12.98 -11.92 19.49
CA PHE A 238 14.02 -12.70 18.82
C PHE A 238 14.95 -13.42 19.79
N ALA A 239 15.33 -12.76 20.87
CA ALA A 239 16.18 -13.38 21.91
C ALA A 239 15.54 -14.61 22.55
N LYS A 240 14.21 -14.66 22.65
CA LYS A 240 13.42 -15.82 23.13
C LYS A 240 13.05 -16.79 21.99
N GLU A 241 13.54 -16.55 20.77
CA GLU A 241 13.19 -17.35 19.58
C GLU A 241 11.66 -17.50 19.36
N LEU A 242 10.89 -16.46 19.67
CA LEU A 242 9.44 -16.44 19.42
C LEU A 242 9.11 -16.17 17.94
N ALA A 243 9.98 -15.42 17.25
CA ALA A 243 9.91 -15.15 15.83
C ALA A 243 11.24 -15.45 15.13
N PRO A 244 11.24 -15.78 13.82
CA PRO A 244 12.45 -15.94 13.04
C PRO A 244 13.13 -14.57 12.83
N GLY A 245 14.46 -14.53 12.88
CA GLY A 245 15.25 -13.34 12.62
C GLY A 245 15.46 -13.06 11.12
N SER A 246 16.31 -12.09 10.83
CA SER A 246 16.61 -11.59 9.46
C SER A 246 17.27 -12.61 8.53
N SER A 247 17.67 -13.76 9.04
CA SER A 247 18.21 -14.91 8.27
C SER A 247 17.15 -15.87 7.74
N GLN A 248 15.86 -15.65 8.06
CA GLN A 248 14.74 -16.42 7.51
C GLN A 248 14.77 -16.39 5.98
N SER A 249 14.42 -17.50 5.33
CA SER A 249 14.30 -17.49 3.88
C SER A 249 13.01 -16.78 3.44
N PRO A 250 13.01 -16.05 2.31
CA PRO A 250 11.79 -15.45 1.77
C PRO A 250 10.67 -16.46 1.53
N SER A 251 10.98 -17.67 1.04
CA SER A 251 9.96 -18.72 0.84
C SER A 251 9.32 -19.18 2.15
N ASP A 252 10.07 -19.22 3.25
CA ASP A 252 9.50 -19.56 4.55
C ASP A 252 8.59 -18.46 5.10
N HIS A 253 8.88 -17.20 4.80
CA HIS A 253 7.98 -16.08 5.08
C HIS A 253 6.67 -16.19 4.29
N GLU A 254 6.73 -16.51 3.00
CA GLU A 254 5.55 -16.58 2.14
C GLU A 254 4.64 -17.78 2.48
N THR A 255 5.21 -18.95 2.76
CA THR A 255 4.44 -20.20 2.89
C THR A 255 4.46 -20.82 4.30
N GLY A 256 5.32 -20.37 5.18
CA GLY A 256 5.56 -21.04 6.46
C GLY A 256 4.34 -21.18 7.36
N PHE A 257 3.45 -20.18 7.38
CA PHE A 257 2.18 -20.29 8.09
C PHE A 257 1.26 -21.35 7.43
N LEU A 258 1.18 -21.31 6.10
CA LEU A 258 0.41 -22.32 5.36
C LEU A 258 0.96 -23.73 5.61
N ASP A 259 2.26 -23.90 5.67
CA ASP A 259 2.93 -25.18 5.87
C ASP A 259 2.95 -25.63 7.36
N GLY A 260 2.43 -24.79 8.26
CA GLY A 260 2.33 -25.09 9.69
C GLY A 260 3.66 -24.96 10.45
N LYS A 261 4.66 -24.28 9.88
CA LYS A 261 5.91 -23.96 10.57
C LYS A 261 5.71 -22.92 11.67
N TYR A 262 4.75 -22.01 11.46
CA TYR A 262 4.41 -20.92 12.37
C TYR A 262 2.98 -21.08 12.89
N ALA A 263 2.78 -20.79 14.18
CA ALA A 263 1.46 -20.81 14.78
C ALA A 263 0.62 -19.60 14.38
N LEU A 264 1.28 -18.44 14.31
CA LEU A 264 0.71 -17.15 13.91
C LEU A 264 1.55 -16.54 12.80
N GLN A 265 0.94 -15.59 12.05
CA GLN A 265 1.66 -14.76 11.08
C GLN A 265 1.13 -13.33 11.13
N TRP A 266 2.02 -12.35 11.20
CA TRP A 266 1.72 -10.93 10.97
C TRP A 266 1.89 -10.63 9.51
N MET A 267 0.77 -10.42 8.78
CA MET A 267 0.82 -10.38 7.33
C MET A 267 -0.33 -9.53 6.76
N GLY A 268 -0.11 -9.01 5.57
CA GLY A 268 -1.11 -8.24 4.83
C GLY A 268 -2.20 -9.10 4.19
N ASN A 269 -3.29 -8.45 3.82
CA ASN A 269 -4.46 -9.11 3.23
C ASN A 269 -4.25 -9.70 1.83
N TRP A 270 -3.17 -9.35 1.13
CA TRP A 270 -2.83 -9.86 -0.22
C TRP A 270 -2.53 -11.36 -0.26
N VAL A 271 -2.25 -12.01 0.89
CA VAL A 271 -2.08 -13.46 1.00
C VAL A 271 -3.29 -14.15 1.65
N ALA A 272 -4.39 -13.43 1.91
CA ALA A 272 -5.53 -13.97 2.64
C ALA A 272 -6.29 -15.04 1.85
N VAL A 273 -6.43 -14.90 0.54
CA VAL A 273 -7.19 -15.83 -0.30
C VAL A 273 -6.61 -17.25 -0.28
N PRO A 274 -5.31 -17.49 -0.53
CA PRO A 274 -4.71 -18.81 -0.39
C PRO A 274 -4.84 -19.41 1.02
N ALA A 275 -4.78 -18.58 2.06
CA ALA A 275 -4.95 -19.03 3.44
C ALA A 275 -6.41 -19.48 3.71
N LEU A 276 -7.41 -18.73 3.19
CA LEU A 276 -8.82 -19.12 3.24
C LEU A 276 -9.09 -20.42 2.50
N GLU A 277 -8.52 -20.59 1.32
CA GLU A 277 -8.65 -21.83 0.54
C GLU A 277 -8.11 -23.05 1.28
N LYS A 278 -7.00 -22.87 2.03
CA LYS A 278 -6.35 -23.95 2.76
C LYS A 278 -7.04 -24.29 4.07
N PHE A 279 -7.44 -23.30 4.86
CA PHE A 279 -7.89 -23.50 6.24
C PHE A 279 -9.40 -23.29 6.42
N GLY A 280 -10.11 -22.67 5.48
CA GLY A 280 -11.55 -22.44 5.54
C GLY A 280 -11.96 -21.75 6.85
N ASP A 281 -12.95 -22.31 7.54
CA ASP A 281 -13.51 -21.76 8.79
C ASP A 281 -12.54 -21.83 10.01
N ASP A 282 -11.42 -22.55 9.89
CA ASP A 282 -10.37 -22.58 10.91
C ASP A 282 -9.47 -21.34 10.87
N LEU A 283 -9.43 -20.62 9.73
CA LEU A 283 -8.65 -19.40 9.61
C LEU A 283 -9.30 -18.23 10.36
N LEU A 284 -8.47 -17.47 11.05
CA LEU A 284 -8.84 -16.24 11.73
C LEU A 284 -7.91 -15.11 11.28
N PHE A 285 -8.50 -13.94 11.07
CA PHE A 285 -7.78 -12.66 10.93
C PHE A 285 -8.06 -11.85 12.21
N LEU A 286 -7.02 -11.63 12.99
CA LEU A 286 -7.14 -11.06 14.33
C LEU A 286 -6.61 -9.64 14.37
N PRO A 287 -7.19 -8.75 15.21
CA PRO A 287 -6.71 -7.39 15.40
C PRO A 287 -5.29 -7.37 16.00
N ALA A 288 -4.59 -6.25 15.80
CA ALA A 288 -3.32 -5.99 16.44
C ALA A 288 -3.42 -6.00 17.98
N PRO A 289 -2.36 -6.42 18.69
CA PRO A 289 -2.31 -6.30 20.14
C PRO A 289 -2.17 -4.84 20.60
N VAL A 290 -2.53 -4.57 21.85
CA VAL A 290 -2.49 -3.24 22.46
C VAL A 290 -1.36 -3.16 23.47
N PHE A 291 -0.36 -2.31 23.21
CA PHE A 291 0.77 -2.10 24.11
C PHE A 291 0.66 -0.80 24.94
N GLY A 292 -0.51 -0.16 24.95
CA GLY A 292 -0.79 1.04 25.77
C GLY A 292 -1.50 2.16 24.99
N ASN A 293 -1.22 2.33 23.69
CA ASN A 293 -1.78 3.39 22.85
C ASN A 293 -2.77 2.83 21.77
N GLY A 294 -3.58 1.84 22.14
CA GLY A 294 -4.54 1.21 21.24
C GLY A 294 -3.91 0.24 20.24
N PRO A 295 -4.76 -0.55 19.55
CA PRO A 295 -4.31 -1.41 18.48
C PRO A 295 -3.94 -0.58 17.26
N LYS A 296 -2.83 -0.90 16.61
CA LYS A 296 -2.34 -0.21 15.42
C LYS A 296 -1.95 -1.22 14.36
N ILE A 297 -2.32 -0.95 13.11
CA ILE A 297 -1.88 -1.75 11.95
C ILE A 297 -1.31 -0.85 10.88
N GLY A 298 -0.42 -1.39 10.06
CA GLY A 298 -0.03 -0.77 8.80
C GLY A 298 -1.20 -0.82 7.82
N ALA A 299 -1.47 0.30 7.20
CA ALA A 299 -2.37 0.42 6.08
C ALA A 299 -1.79 1.45 5.11
N ALA A 300 -2.07 1.32 3.89
CA ALA A 300 -1.87 2.25 2.80
C ALA A 300 -1.91 1.52 1.46
N SER A 301 -1.90 2.29 0.40
CA SER A 301 -2.11 1.84 -0.95
C SER A 301 -1.01 2.36 -1.87
N TRP A 302 -0.83 1.66 -2.98
CA TRP A 302 -0.27 2.26 -4.17
C TRP A 302 -1.31 3.18 -4.81
N GLN A 303 -0.88 4.32 -5.29
CA GLN A 303 -1.73 5.42 -5.71
C GLN A 303 -1.29 5.97 -7.06
N LEU A 304 -2.25 6.39 -7.88
CA LEU A 304 -2.00 7.05 -9.15
C LEU A 304 -1.94 8.56 -8.97
N GLY A 305 -0.93 9.19 -9.54
CA GLY A 305 -0.76 10.64 -9.54
C GLY A 305 -0.30 11.14 -10.91
N ILE A 306 -0.36 12.46 -11.12
CA ILE A 306 0.02 13.09 -12.36
C ILE A 306 1.44 13.63 -12.24
N SER A 307 2.29 13.24 -13.19
CA SER A 307 3.65 13.78 -13.28
C SER A 307 3.62 15.29 -13.56
N ALA A 308 4.51 16.04 -12.89
CA ALA A 308 4.71 17.46 -13.18
C ALA A 308 5.26 17.72 -14.59
N LYS A 309 5.65 16.67 -15.31
CA LYS A 309 6.15 16.73 -16.70
C LYS A 309 5.10 16.41 -17.76
N SER A 310 3.92 15.94 -17.35
CA SER A 310 2.84 15.67 -18.29
C SER A 310 2.42 16.96 -19.02
N GLU A 311 2.41 16.88 -20.33
CA GLU A 311 1.86 17.94 -21.20
C GLU A 311 0.32 17.81 -21.31
N HIS A 312 -0.25 16.73 -20.79
CA HIS A 312 -1.67 16.38 -20.90
C HIS A 312 -2.31 16.05 -19.53
N PRO A 313 -2.21 16.93 -18.53
CA PRO A 313 -2.71 16.65 -17.18
C PRO A 313 -4.23 16.42 -17.14
N ASP A 314 -5.00 17.03 -18.05
CA ASP A 314 -6.46 16.82 -18.13
C ASP A 314 -6.79 15.41 -18.61
N GLY A 315 -6.02 14.86 -19.54
CA GLY A 315 -6.16 13.47 -19.99
C GLY A 315 -5.78 12.47 -18.90
N ALA A 316 -4.68 12.75 -18.20
CA ALA A 316 -4.24 11.94 -17.05
C ALA A 316 -5.28 11.95 -15.93
N ALA A 317 -5.83 13.10 -15.57
CA ALA A 317 -6.91 13.23 -14.60
C ALA A 317 -8.18 12.46 -15.03
N ALA A 318 -8.54 12.56 -16.32
CA ALA A 318 -9.70 11.85 -16.87
C ALA A 318 -9.54 10.30 -16.75
N PHE A 319 -8.34 9.78 -17.00
CA PHE A 319 -8.05 8.36 -16.80
C PHE A 319 -8.15 7.98 -15.32
N ILE A 320 -7.53 8.74 -14.42
CA ILE A 320 -7.57 8.46 -12.99
C ILE A 320 -9.03 8.49 -12.49
N GLU A 321 -9.82 9.50 -12.87
CA GLU A 321 -11.25 9.58 -12.52
C GLU A 321 -12.05 8.38 -13.07
N PHE A 322 -11.71 7.89 -14.25
CA PHE A 322 -12.33 6.70 -14.82
C PHE A 322 -11.97 5.43 -14.04
N ALA A 323 -10.69 5.26 -13.70
CA ALA A 323 -10.18 4.07 -13.02
C ALA A 323 -10.70 3.93 -11.57
N ILE A 324 -11.01 5.03 -10.88
CA ILE A 324 -11.53 5.03 -9.51
C ILE A 324 -13.05 4.85 -9.39
N GLN A 325 -13.76 4.46 -10.46
CA GLN A 325 -15.18 4.12 -10.35
C GLN A 325 -15.35 2.82 -9.55
N ASP A 326 -16.36 2.75 -8.70
CA ASP A 326 -16.62 1.60 -7.81
C ASP A 326 -16.60 0.24 -8.53
N LYS A 327 -17.08 0.19 -9.79
CA LYS A 327 -17.01 -1.00 -10.63
C LYS A 327 -15.59 -1.53 -10.74
N TYR A 328 -14.63 -0.66 -11.08
CA TYR A 328 -13.24 -1.05 -11.30
C TYR A 328 -12.51 -1.33 -9.99
N LEU A 329 -12.83 -0.56 -8.93
CA LEU A 329 -12.31 -0.83 -7.58
C LEU A 329 -12.74 -2.22 -7.10
N ALA A 330 -14.00 -2.61 -7.35
CA ALA A 330 -14.52 -3.92 -6.98
C ALA A 330 -13.90 -5.05 -7.83
N GLU A 331 -13.80 -4.86 -9.15
CA GLU A 331 -13.19 -5.82 -10.06
C GLU A 331 -11.72 -6.07 -9.73
N PHE A 332 -10.97 -4.99 -9.43
CA PHE A 332 -9.58 -5.06 -9.01
C PHE A 332 -9.43 -5.83 -7.70
N SER A 333 -10.24 -5.48 -6.69
CA SER A 333 -10.28 -6.15 -5.39
C SER A 333 -10.60 -7.65 -5.51
N ASP A 334 -11.63 -8.02 -6.26
CA ASP A 334 -12.02 -9.43 -6.43
C ASP A 334 -10.95 -10.26 -7.15
N ALA A 335 -10.14 -9.64 -8.01
CA ALA A 335 -9.08 -10.31 -8.74
C ALA A 335 -7.83 -10.57 -7.88
N ILE A 336 -7.41 -9.59 -7.07
CA ILE A 336 -6.13 -9.64 -6.35
C ILE A 336 -6.26 -9.79 -4.84
N GLY A 337 -7.49 -9.72 -4.29
CA GLY A 337 -7.76 -9.89 -2.86
C GLY A 337 -7.44 -8.69 -1.99
N LEU A 338 -7.12 -7.51 -2.56
CA LEU A 338 -6.86 -6.27 -1.83
C LEU A 338 -8.16 -5.56 -1.43
N ILE A 339 -8.09 -4.67 -0.43
CA ILE A 339 -9.26 -3.93 0.08
C ILE A 339 -9.68 -2.90 -0.97
N PRO A 340 -10.93 -2.87 -1.46
CA PRO A 340 -11.35 -1.82 -2.37
C PRO A 340 -11.31 -0.45 -1.68
N ALA A 341 -10.93 0.59 -2.42
CA ALA A 341 -10.67 1.91 -1.84
C ALA A 341 -11.92 2.58 -1.24
N THR A 342 -13.14 2.11 -1.56
CA THR A 342 -14.41 2.67 -1.06
C THR A 342 -15.30 1.60 -0.43
N SER A 343 -16.15 2.01 0.53
CA SER A 343 -17.15 1.12 1.12
C SER A 343 -18.22 0.68 0.10
N THR A 344 -18.55 1.53 -0.86
CA THR A 344 -19.52 1.21 -1.93
C THR A 344 -18.96 0.13 -2.86
N ALA A 345 -17.70 0.21 -3.24
CA ALA A 345 -17.05 -0.85 -4.00
C ALA A 345 -16.91 -2.15 -3.17
N ALA A 346 -16.64 -2.05 -1.86
CA ALA A 346 -16.57 -3.22 -0.98
C ALA A 346 -17.85 -4.05 -1.00
N GLU A 347 -19.01 -3.40 -0.95
CA GLU A 347 -20.32 -4.09 -1.02
C GLU A 347 -20.59 -4.76 -2.39
N MET A 348 -19.85 -4.38 -3.45
CA MET A 348 -19.93 -5.02 -4.76
C MET A 348 -19.06 -6.28 -4.87
N THR A 349 -18.11 -6.49 -3.95
CA THR A 349 -17.18 -7.63 -3.98
C THR A 349 -17.76 -8.88 -3.32
N LYS A 350 -17.24 -10.03 -3.65
CA LYS A 350 -17.57 -11.30 -2.97
C LYS A 350 -16.92 -11.43 -1.61
N ASN A 351 -15.70 -10.87 -1.44
CA ASN A 351 -14.85 -11.07 -0.27
C ASN A 351 -15.03 -9.99 0.80
N TYR A 352 -15.22 -8.72 0.41
CA TYR A 352 -15.24 -7.57 1.31
C TYR A 352 -16.63 -7.03 1.63
N LYS A 353 -17.70 -7.49 0.93
CA LYS A 353 -19.06 -7.12 1.28
C LYS A 353 -19.38 -7.49 2.72
N SER A 354 -20.40 -6.86 3.30
CA SER A 354 -20.86 -7.16 4.65
C SER A 354 -21.04 -8.67 4.89
N GLY A 355 -20.36 -9.22 5.89
CA GLY A 355 -20.31 -10.65 6.19
C GLY A 355 -19.45 -11.49 5.24
N GLY A 356 -18.73 -10.88 4.31
CA GLY A 356 -17.75 -11.57 3.47
C GLY A 356 -16.50 -12.01 4.26
N PRO A 357 -15.76 -13.00 3.77
CA PRO A 357 -14.66 -13.62 4.51
C PRO A 357 -13.47 -12.69 4.79
N LEU A 358 -13.31 -11.62 4.02
CA LEU A 358 -12.27 -10.61 4.19
C LEU A 358 -12.79 -9.25 4.69
N ALA A 359 -14.09 -9.12 4.99
CA ALA A 359 -14.70 -7.88 5.47
C ALA A 359 -13.98 -7.32 6.72
N VAL A 360 -13.41 -8.19 7.56
CA VAL A 360 -12.64 -7.80 8.74
C VAL A 360 -11.45 -6.90 8.40
N PHE A 361 -10.81 -7.08 7.25
CA PHE A 361 -9.68 -6.22 6.86
C PHE A 361 -10.12 -4.79 6.55
N PHE A 362 -11.32 -4.63 5.96
CA PHE A 362 -11.91 -3.31 5.76
C PHE A 362 -12.16 -2.62 7.11
N GLU A 363 -12.74 -3.35 8.07
CA GLU A 363 -12.97 -2.81 9.42
C GLU A 363 -11.65 -2.53 10.17
N LEU A 364 -10.62 -3.36 9.99
CA LEU A 364 -9.30 -3.12 10.56
C LEU A 364 -8.66 -1.86 9.97
N SER A 365 -8.72 -1.68 8.64
CA SER A 365 -8.22 -0.48 7.98
C SER A 365 -8.97 0.77 8.46
N GLU A 366 -10.29 0.71 8.58
CA GLU A 366 -11.09 1.84 9.06
C GLU A 366 -10.80 2.23 10.52
N LYS A 367 -10.58 1.22 11.41
CA LYS A 367 -10.54 1.45 12.86
C LYS A 367 -9.13 1.49 13.46
N GLN A 368 -8.15 0.81 12.87
CA GLN A 368 -6.83 0.60 13.47
C GLN A 368 -5.68 1.07 12.59
N ALA A 369 -5.95 1.48 11.34
CA ALA A 369 -4.91 1.94 10.43
C ALA A 369 -4.15 3.13 11.00
N THR A 370 -2.83 3.04 10.95
CA THR A 370 -1.94 4.15 11.20
C THR A 370 -1.09 4.35 9.95
N LEU A 371 -1.38 5.44 9.25
CA LEU A 371 -0.66 5.76 8.03
C LEU A 371 0.77 6.19 8.36
N ARG A 372 1.68 5.88 7.46
CA ARG A 372 3.05 6.37 7.51
C ARG A 372 3.07 7.90 7.44
N PRO A 373 4.09 8.57 8.02
CA PRO A 373 4.12 10.04 8.12
C PRO A 373 4.00 10.74 6.77
N VAL A 374 3.17 11.78 6.70
CA VAL A 374 2.98 12.59 5.49
C VAL A 374 4.04 13.69 5.47
N THR A 375 5.27 13.33 5.16
CA THR A 375 6.42 14.24 5.08
C THR A 375 7.39 13.81 3.98
N PRO A 376 8.04 14.76 3.27
CA PRO A 376 9.11 14.43 2.34
C PRO A 376 10.30 13.71 2.99
N ALA A 377 10.53 13.90 4.30
CA ALA A 377 11.56 13.21 5.07
C ALA A 377 11.33 11.69 5.13
N TYR A 378 10.13 11.20 4.81
CA TYR A 378 9.81 9.77 4.89
C TYR A 378 10.76 8.90 4.06
N ALA A 379 11.22 9.38 2.92
CA ALA A 379 12.19 8.67 2.08
C ALA A 379 13.52 8.38 2.81
N PHE A 380 13.88 9.17 3.82
CA PHE A 380 15.03 8.94 4.70
C PHE A 380 14.66 8.22 5.99
N ILE A 381 13.48 8.50 6.55
CA ILE A 381 12.96 7.87 7.78
C ILE A 381 12.83 6.36 7.61
N SER A 382 12.21 5.90 6.51
CA SER A 382 11.92 4.48 6.31
C SER A 382 13.17 3.59 6.34
N PRO A 383 14.21 3.81 5.53
CA PRO A 383 15.41 2.99 5.59
C PRO A 383 16.18 3.13 6.92
N THR A 384 16.10 4.30 7.59
CA THR A 384 16.72 4.51 8.90
C THR A 384 16.04 3.70 9.98
N PHE A 385 14.71 3.70 10.03
CA PHE A 385 13.92 2.88 10.95
C PHE A 385 14.12 1.38 10.66
N MET A 386 14.10 0.98 9.39
CA MET A 386 14.36 -0.41 8.99
C MET A 386 15.70 -0.90 9.55
N LYS A 387 16.76 -0.10 9.41
CA LYS A 387 18.07 -0.43 9.97
C LYS A 387 18.01 -0.56 11.49
N ALA A 388 17.40 0.38 12.19
CA ALA A 388 17.32 0.39 13.64
C ALA A 388 16.61 -0.85 14.19
N VAL A 389 15.44 -1.21 13.65
CA VAL A 389 14.68 -2.39 14.12
C VAL A 389 15.39 -3.71 13.78
N ALA A 390 16.14 -3.76 12.66
CA ALA A 390 16.98 -4.91 12.33
C ALA A 390 18.14 -5.07 13.31
N ASP A 391 18.88 -4.00 13.59
CA ASP A 391 20.01 -4.02 14.54
C ASP A 391 19.54 -4.40 15.95
N ILE A 392 18.39 -3.86 16.40
CA ILE A 392 17.80 -4.22 17.70
C ILE A 392 17.40 -5.70 17.73
N ALA A 393 16.78 -6.22 16.67
CA ALA A 393 16.42 -7.64 16.58
C ALA A 393 17.65 -8.55 16.64
N ASP A 394 18.78 -8.10 16.10
CA ASP A 394 20.08 -8.79 16.11
C ASP A 394 20.87 -8.57 17.42
N GLY A 395 20.32 -7.85 18.42
CA GLY A 395 20.84 -7.71 19.78
C GLY A 395 21.67 -6.45 20.03
N ALA A 396 21.58 -5.43 19.16
CA ALA A 396 22.21 -4.13 19.43
C ALA A 396 21.56 -3.44 20.64
N ASP A 397 22.30 -2.54 21.29
CA ASP A 397 21.77 -1.73 22.38
C ASP A 397 20.59 -0.88 21.89
N VAL A 398 19.46 -0.98 22.59
CA VAL A 398 18.21 -0.35 22.15
C VAL A 398 18.31 1.18 22.15
N ILE A 399 18.84 1.73 23.24
CA ILE A 399 18.90 3.21 23.42
C ILE A 399 19.87 3.81 22.41
N ASP A 400 21.09 3.29 22.35
CA ASP A 400 22.13 3.78 21.41
C ASP A 400 21.69 3.68 19.96
N THR A 401 20.93 2.61 19.59
CA THR A 401 20.42 2.40 18.24
C THR A 401 19.33 3.40 17.88
N LEU A 402 18.37 3.64 18.80
CA LEU A 402 17.30 4.60 18.58
C LEU A 402 17.82 6.02 18.55
N ASP A 403 18.75 6.40 19.43
CA ASP A 403 19.39 7.73 19.42
C ASP A 403 20.15 7.96 18.11
N THR A 404 20.89 6.96 17.61
CA THR A 404 21.58 7.04 16.30
C THR A 404 20.56 7.26 15.16
N ALA A 405 19.41 6.60 15.20
CA ALA A 405 18.38 6.78 14.18
C ALA A 405 17.77 8.19 14.24
N VAL A 406 17.49 8.70 15.45
CA VAL A 406 16.97 10.06 15.67
C VAL A 406 17.96 11.10 15.16
N ASP A 407 19.25 11.00 15.54
CA ASP A 407 20.28 11.91 15.08
C ASP A 407 20.38 11.96 13.56
N ALA A 408 20.31 10.80 12.90
CA ALA A 408 20.37 10.70 11.44
C ALA A 408 19.15 11.36 10.78
N ILE A 409 17.93 11.11 11.29
CA ILE A 409 16.69 11.67 10.77
C ILE A 409 16.68 13.19 10.97
N ASN A 410 17.01 13.67 12.16
CA ASN A 410 17.04 15.10 12.46
C ASN A 410 18.08 15.83 11.60
N ALA A 411 19.26 15.25 11.38
CA ALA A 411 20.29 15.81 10.51
C ALA A 411 19.82 15.87 9.04
N ASP A 412 19.03 14.90 8.57
CA ASP A 412 18.44 14.94 7.22
C ASP A 412 17.38 16.04 7.10
N ILE A 413 16.50 16.18 8.08
CA ILE A 413 15.49 17.22 8.14
C ILE A 413 16.16 18.62 8.16
N GLU A 414 17.20 18.81 8.97
CA GLU A 414 17.95 20.08 9.02
C GLU A 414 18.61 20.39 7.66
N ARG A 415 19.26 19.42 7.05
CA ARG A 415 19.92 19.55 5.74
C ARG A 415 18.96 19.99 4.63
N ASN A 416 17.69 19.57 4.72
CA ASN A 416 16.64 19.89 3.79
C ASN A 416 15.74 21.05 4.24
N ASN A 417 16.23 21.91 5.17
CA ASN A 417 15.52 23.07 5.70
C ASN A 417 14.10 22.74 6.19
N GLY A 418 13.94 21.63 6.92
CA GLY A 418 12.67 21.19 7.48
C GLY A 418 11.66 20.68 6.44
N TYR A 419 12.06 20.48 5.18
CA TYR A 419 11.16 20.06 4.09
C TYR A 419 9.91 20.93 3.91
N GLY A 420 10.00 22.21 4.27
CA GLY A 420 8.90 23.15 4.20
C GLY A 420 7.99 23.15 5.45
N PHE A 421 8.34 22.42 6.49
CA PHE A 421 7.74 22.56 7.83
C PHE A 421 8.59 23.53 8.66
N GLU A 422 7.92 24.40 9.42
CA GLU A 422 8.59 25.34 10.33
C GLU A 422 8.72 24.69 11.71
N ALA A 423 9.90 24.79 12.33
CA ALA A 423 10.07 24.42 13.74
C ALA A 423 9.21 25.35 14.60
N GLN A 424 8.35 24.78 15.44
CA GLN A 424 7.49 25.53 16.35
C GLN A 424 8.27 25.95 17.61
#